data_18593a6dfb99cd8751c3f6ac46ae4d16
#
_entry.id   18593a6dfb99cd8751c3f6ac46ae4d16
#
_cell.length_a   1.000
_cell.length_b   1.000
_cell.length_c   1.000
_cell.angle_alpha   90.00
_cell.angle_beta   90.00
_cell.angle_gamma   90.00
#
_symmetry.space_group_name_H-M   'P 1'
#
loop_
_entity.id
_entity.type
_entity.pdbx_description
1 polymer ?
#
loop_
_entity_poly.entity_id
_entity_poly.type
_entity_poly.pdbx_seq_one_letter_code
_entity_poly.pdbx_strand_id
1 'polypeptide(L)'
;TDTVTFVAGSNMTITTSASGDEVTFASSGGGGGGGSSLQSRTTDTATTGSLASGAASNLNMTTAKSYVLQKIQTNYAAWVTVYTDVTSRTNDASRAETTDPLPGSGVIAEVITSGAATQILTPGVIGWNNDSTPSTNTYVKVVNKESSAYPIQVTLHYLKLED
;
A
#
# COMPACT_ATOMS: atom_id res chain seq x y z
N THR A 1 -42.23 35.42 -31.48
CA THR A 1 -41.23 34.40 -31.86
C THR A 1 -40.54 33.94 -30.61
N ASP A 2 -40.67 32.67 -30.29
CA ASP A 2 -39.98 32.07 -29.15
C ASP A 2 -38.50 31.87 -29.50
N THR A 3 -37.62 32.18 -28.55
CA THR A 3 -36.18 31.98 -28.70
C THR A 3 -35.73 30.84 -27.81
N VAL A 4 -35.04 29.85 -28.38
CA VAL A 4 -34.39 28.80 -27.61
C VAL A 4 -32.94 29.22 -27.32
N THR A 5 -32.60 29.29 -26.05
CA THR A 5 -31.23 29.61 -25.61
C THR A 5 -30.57 28.40 -25.01
N PHE A 6 -29.40 28.03 -25.53
CA PHE A 6 -28.53 26.99 -24.94
C PHE A 6 -27.48 27.68 -24.07
N VAL A 7 -27.43 27.32 -22.81
CA VAL A 7 -26.45 27.83 -21.84
C VAL A 7 -25.50 26.71 -21.45
N ALA A 8 -24.21 26.92 -21.68
CA ALA A 8 -23.18 25.96 -21.24
C ALA A 8 -23.07 25.97 -19.71
N GLY A 9 -23.20 24.81 -19.09
CA GLY A 9 -22.88 24.60 -17.69
C GLY A 9 -21.37 24.47 -17.45
N SER A 10 -20.96 24.26 -16.20
CA SER A 10 -19.55 24.02 -15.87
C SER A 10 -19.03 22.79 -16.62
N ASN A 11 -17.82 22.88 -17.18
CA ASN A 11 -17.16 21.81 -17.94
C ASN A 11 -17.89 21.42 -19.26
N MET A 12 -18.73 22.29 -19.81
CA MET A 12 -19.36 22.09 -21.09
C MET A 12 -19.04 23.27 -22.03
N THR A 13 -18.77 22.96 -23.28
CA THR A 13 -18.59 23.93 -24.36
C THR A 13 -19.68 23.72 -25.42
N ILE A 14 -20.34 24.78 -25.82
CA ILE A 14 -21.28 24.78 -26.94
C ILE A 14 -20.64 25.58 -28.07
N THR A 15 -20.45 24.97 -29.21
CA THR A 15 -19.85 25.59 -30.39
C THR A 15 -20.84 25.51 -31.54
N THR A 16 -21.01 26.63 -32.28
CA THR A 16 -21.82 26.67 -33.48
C THR A 16 -20.95 26.85 -34.72
N SER A 17 -21.29 26.17 -35.81
CA SER A 17 -20.66 26.36 -37.13
C SER A 17 -21.69 26.84 -38.13
N ALA A 18 -21.55 28.06 -38.56
CA ALA A 18 -22.47 28.67 -39.56
C ALA A 18 -22.28 28.07 -40.97
N SER A 19 -21.11 27.49 -41.26
CA SER A 19 -20.82 26.84 -42.55
C SER A 19 -21.29 25.40 -42.64
N GLY A 20 -21.56 24.77 -41.49
CA GLY A 20 -21.97 23.36 -41.40
C GLY A 20 -23.38 23.18 -40.85
N ASP A 21 -24.09 24.29 -40.51
CA ASP A 21 -25.39 24.23 -39.83
C ASP A 21 -25.37 23.28 -38.58
N GLU A 22 -24.26 23.33 -37.83
CA GLU A 22 -23.99 22.41 -36.75
C GLU A 22 -23.91 23.12 -35.40
N VAL A 23 -24.42 22.49 -34.34
CA VAL A 23 -24.23 22.86 -32.94
C VAL A 23 -23.57 21.69 -32.25
N THR A 24 -22.29 21.86 -31.82
CA THR A 24 -21.54 20.84 -31.11
C THR A 24 -21.60 21.08 -29.61
N PHE A 25 -21.97 20.07 -28.84
CA PHE A 25 -21.90 20.06 -27.39
C PHE A 25 -20.68 19.20 -26.98
N ALA A 26 -19.67 19.82 -26.44
CA ALA A 26 -18.45 19.13 -25.95
C ALA A 26 -18.34 19.26 -24.43
N SER A 27 -18.07 18.18 -23.75
CA SER A 27 -17.70 18.17 -22.36
C SER A 27 -16.17 18.28 -22.24
N SER A 28 -15.68 19.35 -21.61
CA SER A 28 -14.26 19.55 -21.31
C SER A 28 -13.85 18.93 -19.95
N GLY A 29 -14.81 18.46 -19.17
CA GLY A 29 -14.57 17.66 -18.00
C GLY A 29 -14.65 16.19 -18.41
N GLY A 30 -13.64 15.41 -18.09
CA GLY A 30 -13.71 13.97 -18.26
C GLY A 30 -15.01 13.46 -17.68
N GLY A 31 -15.66 12.59 -18.45
CA GLY A 31 -16.94 12.00 -18.10
C GLY A 31 -17.00 11.59 -16.64
N GLY A 32 -18.16 11.83 -16.07
CA GLY A 32 -18.43 11.66 -14.66
C GLY A 32 -17.89 10.39 -14.04
N GLY A 33 -17.54 10.51 -12.80
CA GLY A 33 -16.95 9.46 -12.00
C GLY A 33 -15.50 9.28 -12.42
N GLY A 34 -14.60 10.08 -11.88
CA GLY A 34 -13.18 9.82 -11.96
C GLY A 34 -12.89 8.46 -11.34
N GLY A 35 -13.11 7.42 -12.11
CA GLY A 35 -12.45 6.16 -11.85
C GLY A 35 -10.96 6.44 -12.05
N SER A 36 -10.25 6.72 -10.95
CA SER A 36 -8.81 6.59 -10.97
C SER A 36 -8.55 5.25 -11.65
N SER A 37 -7.72 5.25 -12.71
CA SER A 37 -7.33 3.98 -13.33
C SER A 37 -6.97 3.03 -12.21
N LEU A 38 -7.51 1.82 -12.26
CA LEU A 38 -7.21 0.81 -11.24
C LEU A 38 -5.71 0.81 -11.00
N GLN A 39 -5.31 0.98 -9.75
CA GLN A 39 -3.91 1.06 -9.38
C GLN A 39 -3.22 -0.25 -9.76
N SER A 40 -2.07 -0.12 -10.44
CA SER A 40 -1.24 -1.29 -10.74
C SER A 40 -0.61 -1.83 -9.47
N ARG A 41 -0.33 -3.13 -9.46
CA ARG A 41 0.52 -3.74 -8.44
C ARG A 41 1.87 -3.04 -8.41
N THR A 42 2.36 -2.78 -7.23
CA THR A 42 3.64 -2.12 -7.01
C THR A 42 4.42 -2.77 -5.88
N THR A 43 5.63 -2.32 -5.64
CA THR A 43 6.50 -2.83 -4.58
C THR A 43 7.16 -1.68 -3.85
N ASP A 44 7.47 -1.91 -2.57
CA ASP A 44 8.43 -1.12 -1.82
C ASP A 44 9.44 -2.05 -1.18
N THR A 45 10.69 -1.60 -1.08
CA THR A 45 11.81 -2.42 -0.60
C THR A 45 12.62 -1.63 0.42
N ALA A 46 12.89 -2.24 1.58
CA ALA A 46 13.76 -1.69 2.60
C ALA A 46 14.75 -2.76 3.09
N THR A 47 15.91 -2.33 3.56
CA THR A 47 16.97 -3.23 4.04
C THR A 47 17.41 -2.80 5.43
N THR A 48 17.57 -3.77 6.33
CA THR A 48 18.11 -3.52 7.67
C THR A 48 19.62 -3.25 7.59
N GLY A 49 20.22 -2.71 8.65
CA GLY A 49 21.66 -2.91 8.86
C GLY A 49 21.99 -4.39 9.01
N SER A 50 23.28 -4.73 9.16
CA SER A 50 23.68 -6.10 9.48
C SER A 50 23.11 -6.49 10.85
N LEU A 51 22.24 -7.51 10.89
CA LEU A 51 21.62 -8.03 12.11
C LEU A 51 22.29 -9.33 12.52
N ALA A 52 22.72 -9.44 13.77
CA ALA A 52 23.17 -10.69 14.34
C ALA A 52 22.05 -11.76 14.30
N SER A 53 22.42 -13.04 14.41
CA SER A 53 21.44 -14.13 14.52
C SER A 53 20.46 -13.88 15.66
N GLY A 54 19.17 -13.98 15.38
CA GLY A 54 18.08 -13.73 16.32
C GLY A 54 17.83 -12.26 16.66
N ALA A 55 18.66 -11.32 16.20
CA ALA A 55 18.43 -9.89 16.44
C ALA A 55 17.28 -9.36 15.59
N ALA A 56 16.59 -8.35 16.14
CA ALA A 56 15.48 -7.66 15.50
C ALA A 56 15.86 -6.25 15.05
N SER A 57 15.22 -5.76 14.00
CA SER A 57 15.28 -4.38 13.54
C SER A 57 13.90 -3.92 13.06
N ASN A 58 13.68 -2.63 13.13
CA ASN A 58 12.49 -1.97 12.64
C ASN A 58 12.77 -1.31 11.30
N LEU A 59 11.87 -1.49 10.34
CA LEU A 59 11.86 -0.79 9.06
C LEU A 59 10.60 0.06 8.96
N ASN A 60 10.73 1.25 8.40
CA ASN A 60 9.61 2.04 7.91
C ASN A 60 9.64 1.98 6.39
N MET A 61 8.57 1.47 5.81
CA MET A 61 8.40 1.33 4.37
C MET A 61 7.35 2.31 3.88
N THR A 62 7.39 2.68 2.61
CA THR A 62 6.41 3.60 2.02
C THR A 62 5.50 2.83 1.08
N THR A 63 4.24 2.63 1.47
CA THR A 63 3.26 1.92 0.65
C THR A 63 2.12 2.84 0.20
N ALA A 64 1.06 2.89 0.98
CA ALA A 64 -0.15 3.67 0.77
C ALA A 64 -0.90 3.77 2.11
N LYS A 65 -1.84 4.70 2.27
CA LYS A 65 -2.65 4.79 3.49
C LYS A 65 -3.48 3.53 3.73
N SER A 66 -4.00 2.94 2.64
CA SER A 66 -4.56 1.59 2.66
C SER A 66 -4.17 0.81 1.40
N TYR A 67 -4.00 -0.50 1.53
CA TYR A 67 -3.49 -1.36 0.46
C TYR A 67 -3.93 -2.82 0.63
N VAL A 68 -3.83 -3.61 -0.44
CA VAL A 68 -3.89 -5.06 -0.40
C VAL A 68 -2.48 -5.62 -0.49
N LEU A 69 -1.97 -6.17 0.60
CA LEU A 69 -0.69 -6.87 0.63
C LEU A 69 -0.85 -8.26 0.00
N GLN A 70 -0.04 -8.57 -0.99
CA GLN A 70 -0.13 -9.80 -1.78
C GLN A 70 1.04 -10.75 -1.53
N LYS A 71 2.25 -10.21 -1.31
CA LYS A 71 3.46 -10.99 -1.09
C LYS A 71 4.42 -10.24 -0.19
N ILE A 72 5.20 -11.02 0.57
CA ILE A 72 6.37 -10.54 1.31
C ILE A 72 7.56 -11.35 0.81
N GLN A 73 8.61 -10.67 0.38
CA GLN A 73 9.84 -11.29 -0.09
C GLN A 73 11.01 -10.91 0.81
N THR A 74 11.89 -11.87 1.08
CA THR A 74 13.13 -11.68 1.83
C THR A 74 14.31 -12.25 1.06
N ASN A 75 15.51 -11.68 1.28
CA ASN A 75 16.77 -12.17 0.68
C ASN A 75 17.49 -13.21 1.55
N TYR A 76 17.10 -13.36 2.82
CA TYR A 76 17.61 -14.31 3.80
C TYR A 76 16.48 -14.84 4.66
N ALA A 77 16.75 -15.87 5.48
CA ALA A 77 15.80 -16.36 6.45
C ALA A 77 15.45 -15.26 7.46
N ALA A 78 14.16 -14.96 7.59
CA ALA A 78 13.68 -13.89 8.45
C ALA A 78 12.26 -14.16 8.97
N TRP A 79 11.98 -13.62 10.14
CA TRP A 79 10.62 -13.42 10.61
C TRP A 79 10.25 -11.97 10.41
N VAL A 80 9.23 -11.73 9.59
CA VAL A 80 8.76 -10.40 9.19
C VAL A 80 7.34 -10.22 9.69
N THR A 81 7.10 -9.13 10.44
CA THR A 81 5.77 -8.75 10.92
C THR A 81 5.45 -7.34 10.45
N VAL A 82 4.27 -7.14 9.90
CA VAL A 82 3.76 -5.87 9.37
C VAL A 82 2.67 -5.34 10.30
N TYR A 83 2.70 -4.04 10.61
CA TYR A 83 1.82 -3.40 11.60
C TYR A 83 1.09 -2.19 11.03
N THR A 84 -0.05 -1.86 11.63
CA THR A 84 -0.89 -0.70 11.29
C THR A 84 -0.25 0.64 11.69
N ASP A 85 0.53 0.66 12.77
CA ASP A 85 1.13 1.88 13.34
C ASP A 85 2.39 1.57 14.17
N VAL A 86 3.13 2.63 14.53
CA VAL A 86 4.37 2.52 15.30
C VAL A 86 4.12 2.01 16.73
N THR A 87 2.98 2.35 17.33
CA THR A 87 2.63 1.94 18.71
C THR A 87 2.39 0.44 18.75
N SER A 88 1.64 -0.09 17.78
CA SER A 88 1.40 -1.53 17.61
C SER A 88 2.71 -2.30 17.49
N ARG A 89 3.63 -1.83 16.64
CA ARG A 89 4.97 -2.43 16.49
C ARG A 89 5.78 -2.37 17.79
N THR A 90 5.70 -1.27 18.52
CA THR A 90 6.44 -1.09 19.78
C THR A 90 5.91 -2.00 20.88
N ASN A 91 4.60 -2.13 20.99
CA ASN A 91 3.94 -2.99 21.97
C ASN A 91 4.22 -4.49 21.71
N ASP A 92 4.42 -4.86 20.44
CA ASP A 92 4.71 -6.22 20.00
C ASP A 92 6.22 -6.54 19.92
N ALA A 93 7.09 -5.64 20.37
CA ALA A 93 8.53 -5.75 20.18
C ALA A 93 9.12 -7.02 20.82
N SER A 94 8.61 -7.42 21.99
CA SER A 94 9.09 -8.57 22.76
C SER A 94 8.34 -9.88 22.52
N ARG A 95 7.33 -9.90 21.62
CA ARG A 95 6.59 -11.11 21.31
C ARG A 95 7.52 -12.17 20.73
N ALA A 96 7.42 -13.41 21.25
CA ALA A 96 8.12 -14.54 20.70
C ALA A 96 7.44 -15.02 19.39
N GLU A 97 8.24 -15.54 18.47
CA GLU A 97 7.78 -16.08 17.17
C GLU A 97 6.72 -17.19 17.31
N THR A 98 6.77 -17.93 18.40
CA THR A 98 5.83 -19.03 18.69
C THR A 98 4.55 -18.59 19.39
N THR A 99 4.36 -17.28 19.58
CA THR A 99 3.20 -16.70 20.25
C THR A 99 2.36 -15.93 19.24
N ASP A 100 1.08 -16.26 19.12
CA ASP A 100 0.16 -15.55 18.24
C ASP A 100 -0.01 -14.10 18.68
N PRO A 101 -0.18 -13.16 17.73
CA PRO A 101 -0.54 -11.78 18.05
C PRO A 101 -1.86 -11.71 18.82
N LEU A 102 -1.91 -10.87 19.85
CA LEU A 102 -3.16 -10.62 20.57
C LEU A 102 -4.21 -9.96 19.67
N PRO A 103 -5.51 -10.24 19.85
CA PRO A 103 -6.57 -9.51 19.16
C PRO A 103 -6.41 -7.99 19.37
N GLY A 104 -6.49 -7.23 18.28
CA GLY A 104 -6.32 -5.78 18.32
C GLY A 104 -4.88 -5.29 18.46
N SER A 105 -3.88 -6.16 18.34
CA SER A 105 -2.44 -5.79 18.41
C SER A 105 -1.95 -4.96 17.22
N GLY A 106 -2.78 -4.76 16.18
CA GLY A 106 -2.41 -4.02 14.99
C GLY A 106 -1.46 -4.78 14.05
N VAL A 107 -1.28 -6.08 14.22
CA VAL A 107 -0.56 -6.92 13.25
C VAL A 107 -1.42 -7.13 12.01
N ILE A 108 -0.90 -6.73 10.84
CA ILE A 108 -1.55 -6.89 9.53
C ILE A 108 -1.22 -8.28 8.96
N ALA A 109 0.04 -8.62 8.94
CA ALA A 109 0.54 -9.88 8.41
C ALA A 109 1.83 -10.29 9.08
N GLU A 110 2.07 -11.59 9.12
CA GLU A 110 3.30 -12.18 9.64
C GLU A 110 3.75 -13.32 8.72
N VAL A 111 5.05 -13.38 8.42
CA VAL A 111 5.64 -14.47 7.66
C VAL A 111 6.99 -14.88 8.24
N ILE A 112 7.30 -16.16 8.13
CA ILE A 112 8.60 -16.73 8.50
C ILE A 112 9.17 -17.40 7.25
N THR A 113 10.39 -17.03 6.88
CA THR A 113 11.11 -17.62 5.76
C THR A 113 12.32 -18.41 6.26
N SER A 114 12.70 -19.47 5.55
CA SER A 114 13.84 -20.32 5.86
C SER A 114 15.06 -20.02 4.98
N GLY A 115 15.05 -18.90 4.25
CA GLY A 115 16.08 -18.45 3.33
C GLY A 115 15.53 -17.34 2.44
N ALA A 116 16.21 -17.04 1.34
CA ALA A 116 15.67 -16.16 0.31
C ALA A 116 14.37 -16.73 -0.23
N ALA A 117 13.25 -16.04 -0.01
CA ALA A 117 11.93 -16.56 -0.35
C ALA A 117 10.93 -15.46 -0.63
N THR A 118 9.88 -15.80 -1.37
CA THR A 118 8.68 -14.99 -1.56
C THR A 118 7.48 -15.74 -1.00
N GLN A 119 6.90 -15.20 0.07
CA GLN A 119 5.65 -15.72 0.64
C GLN A 119 4.45 -15.04 -0.01
N ILE A 120 3.55 -15.84 -0.58
CA ILE A 120 2.31 -15.38 -1.19
C ILE A 120 1.22 -15.40 -0.12
N LEU A 121 0.51 -14.28 0.04
CA LEU A 121 -0.63 -14.17 0.94
C LEU A 121 -1.91 -14.39 0.13
N THR A 122 -2.63 -15.48 0.40
CA THR A 122 -3.83 -15.88 -0.33
C THR A 122 -4.96 -16.25 0.62
N PRO A 123 -6.06 -15.49 0.68
CA PRO A 123 -6.29 -14.23 -0.04
C PRO A 123 -5.32 -13.12 0.37
N GLY A 124 -5.19 -12.06 -0.47
CA GLY A 124 -4.41 -10.88 -0.10
C GLY A 124 -4.94 -10.24 1.19
N VAL A 125 -4.05 -9.69 2.00
CA VAL A 125 -4.39 -9.09 3.29
C VAL A 125 -4.58 -7.59 3.11
N ILE A 126 -5.68 -7.03 3.63
CA ILE A 126 -5.89 -5.59 3.65
C ILE A 126 -5.06 -5.00 4.80
N GLY A 127 -4.16 -4.08 4.45
CA GLY A 127 -3.38 -3.28 5.38
C GLY A 127 -3.77 -1.80 5.29
N TRP A 128 -3.56 -1.07 6.37
CA TRP A 128 -3.77 0.38 6.43
C TRP A 128 -2.87 1.01 7.49
N ASN A 129 -2.64 2.30 7.34
CA ASN A 129 -1.95 3.10 8.35
C ASN A 129 -2.96 3.63 9.37
N ASN A 130 -2.76 3.33 10.65
CA ASN A 130 -3.63 3.68 11.76
C ASN A 130 -3.05 4.82 12.64
N ASP A 131 -2.07 5.57 12.14
CA ASP A 131 -1.59 6.77 12.82
C ASP A 131 -2.73 7.79 12.95
N SER A 132 -2.68 8.67 13.94
CA SER A 132 -3.69 9.72 14.17
C SER A 132 -3.93 10.62 12.94
N THR A 133 -2.92 10.76 12.11
CA THR A 133 -3.00 11.32 10.75
C THR A 133 -2.50 10.24 9.81
N PRO A 134 -3.40 9.52 9.10
CA PRO A 134 -2.99 8.44 8.22
C PRO A 134 -1.98 8.89 7.17
N SER A 135 -0.92 8.13 7.03
CA SER A 135 0.19 8.37 6.10
C SER A 135 0.48 7.14 5.24
N THR A 136 1.39 7.25 4.32
CA THR A 136 1.85 6.13 3.49
C THR A 136 2.87 5.22 4.20
N ASN A 137 3.18 5.46 5.46
CA ASN A 137 4.10 4.63 6.23
C ASN A 137 3.51 3.26 6.53
N THR A 138 4.32 2.23 6.34
CA THR A 138 4.05 0.85 6.79
C THR A 138 5.17 0.44 7.73
N TYR A 139 4.79 -0.01 8.90
CA TYR A 139 5.71 -0.35 9.99
C TYR A 139 6.01 -1.83 10.00
N VAL A 140 7.29 -2.19 9.93
CA VAL A 140 7.74 -3.58 9.82
C VAL A 140 8.75 -3.89 10.91
N LYS A 141 8.63 -5.06 11.55
CA LYS A 141 9.66 -5.68 12.39
C LYS A 141 10.27 -6.84 11.62
N VAL A 142 11.59 -6.92 11.63
CA VAL A 142 12.34 -8.00 10.98
C VAL A 142 13.27 -8.63 11.99
N VAL A 143 13.23 -9.94 12.11
CA VAL A 143 14.16 -10.73 12.94
C VAL A 143 15.00 -11.61 12.03
N ASN A 144 16.33 -11.56 12.19
CA ASN A 144 17.24 -12.43 11.44
C ASN A 144 17.13 -13.88 11.94
N LYS A 145 16.77 -14.80 11.06
CA LYS A 145 16.66 -16.25 11.34
C LYS A 145 17.88 -17.04 10.84
N GLU A 146 18.86 -16.37 10.23
CA GLU A 146 20.13 -17.00 9.84
C GLU A 146 21.03 -17.23 11.05
N SER A 147 21.98 -18.14 10.91
CA SER A 147 22.97 -18.45 11.94
C SER A 147 24.08 -17.39 12.07
N SER A 148 24.18 -16.48 11.12
CA SER A 148 25.19 -15.42 11.04
C SER A 148 24.53 -14.06 10.83
N ALA A 149 25.33 -12.99 10.98
CA ALA A 149 24.87 -11.64 10.79
C ALA A 149 24.71 -11.30 9.31
N TYR A 150 23.51 -10.84 8.91
CA TYR A 150 23.19 -10.42 7.54
C TYR A 150 22.32 -9.15 7.51
N PRO A 151 22.45 -8.34 6.47
CA PRO A 151 21.46 -7.31 6.16
C PRO A 151 20.24 -7.98 5.51
N ILE A 152 19.09 -7.88 6.17
CA ILE A 152 17.84 -8.46 5.66
C ILE A 152 17.11 -7.44 4.82
N GLN A 153 16.90 -7.76 3.55
CA GLN A 153 16.04 -6.99 2.66
C GLN A 153 14.63 -7.54 2.68
N VAL A 154 13.65 -6.66 2.84
CA VAL A 154 12.22 -6.98 2.76
C VAL A 154 11.63 -6.23 1.61
N THR A 155 10.89 -6.91 0.72
CA THR A 155 10.08 -6.31 -0.34
C THR A 155 8.61 -6.68 -0.12
N LEU A 156 7.76 -5.65 -0.02
CA LEU A 156 6.32 -5.78 0.01
C LEU A 156 5.77 -5.62 -1.40
N HIS A 157 4.93 -6.55 -1.85
CA HIS A 157 4.20 -6.47 -3.11
C HIS A 157 2.73 -6.20 -2.80
N TYR A 158 2.19 -5.11 -3.28
CA TYR A 158 0.86 -4.65 -2.89
C TYR A 158 0.13 -3.92 -4.02
N LEU A 159 -1.18 -3.77 -3.84
CA LEU A 159 -2.05 -2.93 -4.63
C LEU A 159 -2.54 -1.78 -3.73
N LYS A 160 -2.38 -0.54 -4.17
CA LYS A 160 -2.89 0.63 -3.43
C LYS A 160 -4.41 0.69 -3.51
N LEU A 161 -5.04 1.02 -2.39
CA LEU A 161 -6.46 1.30 -2.28
C LEU A 161 -6.71 2.80 -2.02
N GLU A 162 -5.78 3.45 -1.28
CA GLU A 162 -5.83 4.88 -0.95
C GLU A 162 -4.40 5.42 -0.89
N ASP A 163 -4.13 6.49 -1.65
CA ASP A 163 -2.83 7.17 -1.68
C ASP A 163 -2.61 8.13 -0.49
#